data_ed59ce10235d5bea60c3e74980133d13
#
_entry.id   ed59ce10235d5bea60c3e74980133d13
#
_cell.length_a   1.000
_cell.length_b   1.000
_cell.length_c   1.000
_cell.angle_alpha   90.00
_cell.angle_beta   90.00
_cell.angle_gamma   90.00
#
_symmetry.space_group_name_H-M   'P 1'
#
loop_
_entity.id
_entity.type
_entity.pdbx_description
1 polymer ?
#
loop_
_entity_poly.entity_id
_entity_poly.type
_entity_poly.pdbx_seq_one_letter_code
_entity_poly.pdbx_strand_id
1 'polypeptide(L)'
;MPHVLIVDDEPRMLELLKLYIQPYGYTCQLVDSAQQALDLCRQHVFDLILMDVMMPDMDGWTCCRLIRKHSNIPILMVTARNQREDIIRTREVGANDYISKPIQEGELIGRMEVLLQQQYDGLSYDRESYRCCYLQQTISLTKTEFELLGVFLDSPRRVWTRDQLTTML
;
A
#
# COMPACT_ATOMS: atom_id res chain seq x y z
N MET A 1 3.40 -10.23 5.50
CA MET A 1 2.63 -9.17 6.18
C MET A 1 2.95 -7.86 5.47
N PRO A 2 1.94 -7.12 5.01
CA PRO A 2 2.20 -5.86 4.31
C PRO A 2 2.86 -4.82 5.23
N HIS A 3 3.83 -4.09 4.69
CA HIS A 3 4.58 -3.06 5.38
C HIS A 3 4.15 -1.67 4.92
N VAL A 4 3.60 -0.88 5.84
CA VAL A 4 2.97 0.42 5.56
C VAL A 4 3.84 1.57 6.05
N LEU A 5 4.10 2.55 5.21
CA LEU A 5 4.70 3.81 5.62
C LEU A 5 3.60 4.80 6.00
N ILE A 6 3.65 5.35 7.20
CA ILE A 6 2.69 6.37 7.67
C ILE A 6 3.43 7.68 7.82
N VAL A 7 2.93 8.71 7.14
CA VAL A 7 3.55 10.03 7.07
C VAL A 7 2.55 11.08 7.54
N ASP A 8 2.79 11.67 8.68
CA ASP A 8 1.95 12.74 9.27
C ASP A 8 2.80 13.52 10.28
N ASP A 9 2.78 14.84 10.24
CA ASP A 9 3.55 15.69 11.17
C ASP A 9 2.95 15.74 12.58
N GLU A 10 1.75 15.21 12.77
CA GLU A 10 1.09 15.11 14.07
C GLU A 10 1.36 13.75 14.73
N PRO A 11 2.13 13.68 15.85
CA PRO A 11 2.48 12.41 16.50
C PRO A 11 1.26 11.60 16.95
N ARG A 12 0.20 12.27 17.36
CA ARG A 12 -1.05 11.62 17.80
C ARG A 12 -1.73 10.89 16.64
N MET A 13 -1.67 11.47 15.44
CA MET A 13 -2.24 10.85 14.25
C MET A 13 -1.42 9.63 13.83
N LEU A 14 -0.10 9.70 13.89
CA LEU A 14 0.79 8.56 13.63
C LEU A 14 0.45 7.37 14.54
N GLU A 15 0.33 7.61 15.84
CA GLU A 15 -0.03 6.55 16.80
C GLU A 15 -1.46 6.03 16.59
N LEU A 16 -2.43 6.89 16.27
CA LEU A 16 -3.79 6.48 16.00
C LEU A 16 -3.86 5.56 14.77
N LEU A 17 -3.25 5.95 13.67
CA LEU A 17 -3.23 5.15 12.45
C LEU A 17 -2.54 3.80 12.67
N LYS A 18 -1.43 3.79 13.40
CA LYS A 18 -0.75 2.56 13.82
C LYS A 18 -1.68 1.66 14.62
N LEU A 19 -2.38 2.19 15.63
CA LEU A 19 -3.34 1.41 16.43
C LEU A 19 -4.46 0.81 15.59
N TYR A 20 -4.94 1.52 14.58
CA TYR A 20 -5.99 1.03 13.69
C TYR A 20 -5.52 -0.12 12.80
N ILE A 21 -4.29 -0.07 12.26
CA ILE A 21 -3.85 -1.05 11.26
C ILE A 21 -3.15 -2.29 11.85
N GLN A 22 -2.53 -2.18 13.03
CA GLN A 22 -1.80 -3.29 13.65
C GLN A 22 -2.66 -4.54 13.92
N PRO A 23 -3.92 -4.44 14.41
CA PRO A 23 -4.76 -5.61 14.66
C PRO A 23 -5.06 -6.44 13.40
N TYR A 24 -4.96 -5.81 12.22
CA TYR A 24 -5.18 -6.47 10.92
C TYR A 24 -3.90 -7.09 10.33
N GLY A 25 -2.81 -7.13 11.11
CA GLY A 25 -1.57 -7.78 10.70
C GLY A 25 -0.65 -6.90 9.85
N TYR A 26 -0.89 -5.60 9.76
CA TYR A 26 0.02 -4.68 9.09
C TYR A 26 1.19 -4.29 10.00
N THR A 27 2.39 -4.30 9.43
CA THR A 27 3.55 -3.67 10.06
C THR A 27 3.68 -2.24 9.55
N CYS A 28 4.19 -1.32 10.36
CA CYS A 28 4.29 0.07 9.94
C CYS A 28 5.59 0.74 10.36
N GLN A 29 6.02 1.67 9.54
CA GLN A 29 7.05 2.66 9.79
C GLN A 29 6.39 4.03 9.90
N LEU A 30 6.71 4.79 10.94
CA LEU A 30 6.17 6.13 11.18
C LEU A 30 7.22 7.19 10.86
N VAL A 31 6.84 8.22 10.15
CA VAL A 31 7.68 9.40 9.90
C VAL A 31 6.85 10.68 10.01
N ASP A 32 7.48 11.75 10.45
CA ASP A 32 6.85 13.04 10.74
C ASP A 32 7.07 14.11 9.67
N SER A 33 7.74 13.76 8.58
CA SER A 33 8.01 14.70 7.48
C SER A 33 8.05 14.02 6.11
N ALA A 34 7.71 14.79 5.08
CA ALA A 34 7.80 14.36 3.70
C ALA A 34 9.23 14.01 3.28
N GLN A 35 10.24 14.71 3.80
CA GLN A 35 11.64 14.42 3.48
C GLN A 35 12.07 13.05 3.99
N GLN A 36 11.71 12.70 5.23
CA GLN A 36 11.98 11.36 5.78
C GLN A 36 11.26 10.27 4.96
N ALA A 37 10.02 10.52 4.52
CA ALA A 37 9.29 9.60 3.67
C ALA A 37 10.01 9.35 2.34
N LEU A 38 10.50 10.40 1.69
CA LEU A 38 11.27 10.29 0.45
C LEU A 38 12.56 9.49 0.63
N ASP A 39 13.28 9.73 1.72
CA ASP A 39 14.54 9.04 2.00
C ASP A 39 14.31 7.56 2.30
N LEU A 40 13.26 7.23 3.05
CA LEU A 40 12.89 5.84 3.32
C LEU A 40 12.40 5.11 2.07
N CYS A 41 11.62 5.75 1.20
CA CYS A 41 11.16 5.14 -0.04
C CYS A 41 12.31 4.80 -1.02
N ARG A 42 13.48 5.44 -0.88
CA ARG A 42 14.68 5.10 -1.65
C ARG A 42 15.45 3.91 -1.08
N GLN A 43 15.37 3.70 0.24
CA GLN A 43 16.16 2.70 0.95
C GLN A 43 15.39 1.43 1.25
N HIS A 44 14.09 1.56 1.42
CA HIS A 44 13.20 0.48 1.83
C HIS A 44 12.02 0.35 0.89
N VAL A 45 11.41 -0.81 0.95
CA VAL A 45 10.26 -1.13 0.15
C VAL A 45 9.04 -1.23 1.06
N PHE A 46 8.00 -0.48 0.71
CA PHE A 46 6.70 -0.50 1.37
C PHE A 46 5.63 -1.04 0.43
N ASP A 47 4.58 -1.59 0.99
CA ASP A 47 3.43 -2.09 0.23
C ASP A 47 2.36 -1.02 0.04
N LEU A 48 2.29 -0.05 0.95
CA LEU A 48 1.35 1.06 0.93
C LEU A 48 1.94 2.26 1.66
N ILE A 49 1.58 3.47 1.25
CA ILE A 49 1.86 4.71 1.97
C ILE A 49 0.54 5.36 2.38
N LEU A 50 0.42 5.68 3.68
CA LEU A 50 -0.58 6.62 4.19
C LEU A 50 0.09 7.98 4.31
N MET A 51 -0.38 8.97 3.55
CA MET A 51 0.27 10.27 3.40
C MET A 51 -0.65 11.40 3.81
N ASP A 52 -0.31 12.10 4.89
CA ASP A 52 -1.01 13.36 5.21
C ASP A 52 -0.74 14.43 4.15
N VAL A 53 -1.78 15.19 3.83
CA VAL A 53 -1.68 16.27 2.84
C VAL A 53 -1.02 17.51 3.44
N MET A 54 -1.43 17.88 4.65
CA MET A 54 -1.05 19.15 5.26
C MET A 54 0.15 18.97 6.20
N MET A 55 1.34 19.06 5.64
CA MET A 55 2.59 19.01 6.41
C MET A 55 3.41 20.29 6.18
N PRO A 56 4.22 20.73 7.18
CA PRO A 56 5.14 21.85 7.00
C PRO A 56 6.24 21.51 6.00
N ASP A 57 6.86 22.52 5.44
CA ASP A 57 7.95 22.47 4.47
C ASP A 57 7.57 21.87 3.10
N MET A 58 7.12 20.64 3.06
CA MET A 58 6.66 19.94 1.86
C MET A 58 5.32 19.26 2.13
N ASP A 59 4.27 19.62 1.38
CA ASP A 59 2.97 18.99 1.48
C ASP A 59 2.95 17.56 0.90
N GLY A 60 1.91 16.79 1.28
CA GLY A 60 1.77 15.41 0.85
C GLY A 60 1.58 15.25 -0.67
N TRP A 61 0.96 16.22 -1.35
CA TRP A 61 0.81 16.17 -2.81
C TRP A 61 2.16 16.28 -3.51
N THR A 62 3.01 17.21 -3.06
CA THR A 62 4.37 17.36 -3.60
C THR A 62 5.21 16.12 -3.33
N CYS A 63 5.13 15.57 -2.12
CA CYS A 63 5.80 14.33 -1.75
C CYS A 63 5.35 13.16 -2.65
N CYS A 64 4.04 12.98 -2.84
CA CYS A 64 3.47 11.97 -3.72
C CYS A 64 4.03 12.09 -5.14
N ARG A 65 4.05 13.28 -5.71
CA ARG A 65 4.57 13.54 -7.05
C ARG A 65 6.04 13.17 -7.18
N LEU A 66 6.85 13.42 -6.14
CA LEU A 66 8.26 13.04 -6.12
C LEU A 66 8.44 11.50 -6.00
N ILE A 67 7.65 10.84 -5.18
CA ILE A 67 7.65 9.37 -5.09
C ILE A 67 7.30 8.74 -6.44
N ARG A 68 6.32 9.28 -7.15
CA ARG A 68 5.86 8.78 -8.45
C ARG A 68 6.92 8.81 -9.55
N LYS A 69 7.96 9.63 -9.42
CA LYS A 69 9.10 9.62 -10.37
C LYS A 69 9.86 8.27 -10.36
N HIS A 70 9.76 7.50 -9.28
CA HIS A 70 10.59 6.31 -9.07
C HIS A 70 9.79 5.08 -8.60
N SER A 71 8.51 5.22 -8.25
CA SER A 71 7.73 4.13 -7.65
C SER A 71 6.24 4.24 -7.95
N ASN A 72 5.62 3.09 -8.21
CA ASN A 72 4.16 2.94 -8.36
C ASN A 72 3.49 2.39 -7.09
N ILE A 73 4.16 2.49 -5.93
CA ILE A 73 3.60 2.07 -4.66
C ILE A 73 2.24 2.73 -4.42
N PRO A 74 1.21 2.00 -3.96
CA PRO A 74 -0.07 2.60 -3.63
C PRO A 74 0.07 3.69 -2.58
N ILE A 75 -0.55 4.84 -2.81
CA ILE A 75 -0.59 5.98 -1.89
C ILE A 75 -2.04 6.32 -1.59
N LEU A 76 -2.40 6.23 -0.32
CA LEU A 76 -3.66 6.71 0.23
C LEU A 76 -3.42 8.06 0.91
N MET A 77 -3.98 9.12 0.34
CA MET A 77 -3.87 10.46 0.92
C MET A 77 -4.81 10.61 2.10
N VAL A 78 -4.32 11.18 3.17
CA VAL A 78 -5.09 11.53 4.36
C VAL A 78 -5.26 13.04 4.38
N THR A 79 -6.50 13.52 4.41
CA THR A 79 -6.76 14.96 4.31
C THR A 79 -7.82 15.44 5.30
N ALA A 80 -7.59 16.60 5.89
CA ALA A 80 -8.62 17.30 6.70
C ALA A 80 -9.68 17.97 5.81
N ARG A 81 -9.44 18.06 4.50
CA ARG A 81 -10.30 18.76 3.53
C ARG A 81 -11.06 17.75 2.69
N ASN A 82 -12.34 17.97 2.52
CA ASN A 82 -13.22 17.16 1.67
C ASN A 82 -13.78 18.02 0.53
N GLN A 83 -12.95 18.88 -0.05
CA GLN A 83 -13.35 19.74 -1.16
C GLN A 83 -13.12 19.03 -2.49
N ARG A 84 -13.99 19.30 -3.46
CA ARG A 84 -13.91 18.72 -4.81
C ARG A 84 -12.54 18.94 -5.48
N GLU A 85 -11.94 20.10 -5.19
CA GLU A 85 -10.60 20.46 -5.70
C GLU A 85 -9.49 19.57 -5.14
N ASP A 86 -9.57 19.19 -3.86
CA ASP A 86 -8.59 18.29 -3.23
C ASP A 86 -8.66 16.87 -3.82
N ILE A 87 -9.85 16.41 -4.17
CA ILE A 87 -10.05 15.12 -4.83
C ILE A 87 -9.41 15.12 -6.24
N ILE A 88 -9.62 16.18 -7.00
CA ILE A 88 -9.04 16.33 -8.35
C ILE A 88 -7.51 16.37 -8.22
N ARG A 89 -6.97 17.16 -7.30
CA ARG A 89 -5.55 17.29 -7.06
C ARG A 89 -4.90 15.98 -6.63
N THR A 90 -5.56 15.20 -5.80
CA THR A 90 -5.12 13.87 -5.38
C THR A 90 -4.89 12.93 -6.59
N ARG A 91 -5.80 12.97 -7.56
CA ARG A 91 -5.64 12.19 -8.81
C ARG A 91 -4.53 12.72 -9.69
N GLU A 92 -4.42 14.03 -9.84
CA GLU A 92 -3.40 14.68 -10.68
C GLU A 92 -1.97 14.39 -10.21
N VAL A 93 -1.74 14.25 -8.90
CA VAL A 93 -0.43 13.89 -8.36
C VAL A 93 -0.10 12.40 -8.43
N GLY A 94 -1.06 11.57 -8.88
CA GLY A 94 -0.88 10.14 -9.03
C GLY A 94 -1.09 9.33 -7.75
N ALA A 95 -1.78 9.88 -6.74
CA ALA A 95 -2.26 9.09 -5.62
C ALA A 95 -3.39 8.16 -6.04
N ASN A 96 -3.54 7.04 -5.34
CA ASN A 96 -4.50 5.99 -5.71
C ASN A 96 -5.89 6.24 -5.12
N ASP A 97 -5.94 6.80 -3.91
CA ASP A 97 -7.19 7.11 -3.23
C ASP A 97 -6.96 8.17 -2.14
N TYR A 98 -8.01 8.60 -1.48
CA TYR A 98 -7.97 9.54 -0.36
C TYR A 98 -8.97 9.13 0.73
N ILE A 99 -8.69 9.56 1.96
CA ILE A 99 -9.58 9.43 3.11
C ILE A 99 -9.60 10.75 3.87
N SER A 100 -10.77 11.20 4.30
CA SER A 100 -10.94 12.46 5.03
C SER A 100 -10.88 12.26 6.54
N LYS A 101 -10.28 13.21 7.24
CA LYS A 101 -10.33 13.30 8.70
C LYS A 101 -11.73 13.81 9.14
N PRO A 102 -12.32 13.29 10.23
CA PRO A 102 -11.80 12.28 11.14
C PRO A 102 -11.84 10.88 10.54
N ILE A 103 -10.74 10.13 10.71
CA ILE A 103 -10.58 8.80 10.12
C ILE A 103 -11.36 7.77 10.92
N GLN A 104 -12.19 6.99 10.24
CA GLN A 104 -12.86 5.81 10.79
C GLN A 104 -12.05 4.56 10.44
N GLU A 105 -11.81 3.71 11.44
CA GLU A 105 -11.00 2.51 11.31
C GLU A 105 -11.49 1.61 10.15
N GLY A 106 -12.79 1.30 10.11
CA GLY A 106 -13.37 0.44 9.09
C GLY A 106 -13.22 0.98 7.67
N GLU A 107 -13.35 2.31 7.47
CA GLU A 107 -13.13 2.94 6.17
C GLU A 107 -11.65 2.86 5.76
N LEU A 108 -10.74 3.14 6.69
CA LEU A 108 -9.31 3.07 6.44
C LEU A 108 -8.90 1.67 5.99
N ILE A 109 -9.30 0.64 6.75
CA ILE A 109 -8.95 -0.75 6.44
C ILE A 109 -9.54 -1.18 5.09
N GLY A 110 -10.81 -0.88 4.82
CA GLY A 110 -11.43 -1.22 3.54
C GLY A 110 -10.72 -0.60 2.34
N ARG A 111 -10.30 0.67 2.43
CA ARG A 111 -9.53 1.34 1.36
C ARG A 111 -8.13 0.75 1.20
N MET A 112 -7.45 0.45 2.31
CA MET A 112 -6.14 -0.19 2.29
C MET A 112 -6.20 -1.57 1.63
N GLU A 113 -7.18 -2.39 1.96
CA GLU A 113 -7.36 -3.72 1.36
C GLU A 113 -7.56 -3.64 -0.15
N VAL A 114 -8.40 -2.73 -0.63
CA VAL A 114 -8.62 -2.51 -2.06
C VAL A 114 -7.31 -2.10 -2.76
N LEU A 115 -6.55 -1.18 -2.18
CA LEU A 115 -5.30 -0.71 -2.76
C LEU A 115 -4.22 -1.80 -2.77
N LEU A 116 -4.15 -2.62 -1.73
CA LEU A 116 -3.21 -3.72 -1.64
C LEU A 116 -3.55 -4.85 -2.61
N GLN A 117 -4.84 -5.10 -2.87
CA GLN A 117 -5.28 -6.07 -3.88
C GLN A 117 -4.96 -5.61 -5.31
N GLN A 118 -5.01 -4.31 -5.58
CA GLN A 118 -4.71 -3.74 -6.90
C GLN A 118 -3.22 -3.82 -7.29
N GLN A 119 -2.34 -4.17 -6.36
CA GLN A 119 -0.89 -4.30 -6.64
C GLN A 119 -0.55 -5.36 -7.70
N TYR A 120 -1.46 -6.25 -8.01
CA TYR A 120 -1.24 -7.34 -8.96
C TYR A 120 -1.81 -7.06 -10.36
N ASP A 121 -2.04 -5.78 -10.71
CA ASP A 121 -2.37 -5.32 -12.07
C ASP A 121 -3.33 -6.27 -12.85
N GLY A 122 -4.50 -6.52 -12.26
CA GLY A 122 -5.52 -7.38 -12.87
C GLY A 122 -5.40 -8.86 -12.55
N LEU A 123 -4.43 -9.27 -11.72
CA LEU A 123 -4.34 -10.63 -11.23
C LEU A 123 -5.24 -10.85 -10.02
N SER A 124 -6.18 -11.78 -10.12
CA SER A 124 -6.93 -12.30 -8.97
C SER A 124 -6.45 -13.70 -8.63
N TYR A 125 -6.20 -13.96 -7.37
CA TYR A 125 -5.69 -15.22 -6.84
C TYR A 125 -6.52 -15.64 -5.64
N ASP A 126 -7.35 -16.69 -5.83
CA ASP A 126 -8.25 -17.21 -4.82
C ASP A 126 -7.79 -18.59 -4.35
N ARG A 127 -7.31 -18.66 -3.12
CA ARG A 127 -6.79 -19.89 -2.51
C ARG A 127 -7.88 -20.90 -2.17
N GLU A 128 -9.09 -20.44 -1.84
CA GLU A 128 -10.17 -21.33 -1.46
C GLU A 128 -10.71 -22.10 -2.66
N SER A 129 -10.86 -21.41 -3.79
CA SER A 129 -11.36 -22.00 -5.03
C SER A 129 -10.25 -22.55 -5.96
N TYR A 130 -8.99 -22.38 -5.61
CA TYR A 130 -7.84 -22.69 -6.47
C TYR A 130 -7.93 -22.03 -7.85
N ARG A 131 -8.40 -20.78 -7.88
CA ARG A 131 -8.56 -20.01 -9.12
C ARG A 131 -7.57 -18.88 -9.21
N CYS A 132 -6.99 -18.75 -10.39
CA CYS A 132 -6.17 -17.62 -10.77
C CYS A 132 -6.74 -17.01 -12.04
N CYS A 133 -6.96 -15.68 -12.05
CA CYS A 133 -7.42 -14.96 -13.22
C CYS A 133 -6.53 -13.75 -13.46
N TYR A 134 -6.23 -13.47 -14.72
CA TYR A 134 -5.55 -12.25 -15.13
C TYR A 134 -6.44 -11.48 -16.12
N LEU A 135 -6.74 -10.22 -15.84
CA LEU A 135 -7.65 -9.38 -16.62
C LEU A 135 -8.97 -10.12 -16.94
N GLN A 136 -9.58 -10.75 -15.92
CA GLN A 136 -10.81 -11.53 -16.01
C GLN A 136 -10.72 -12.84 -16.82
N GLN A 137 -9.56 -13.20 -17.34
CA GLN A 137 -9.33 -14.49 -17.98
C GLN A 137 -8.78 -15.50 -16.97
N THR A 138 -9.42 -16.67 -16.89
CA THR A 138 -8.94 -17.75 -16.02
C THR A 138 -7.63 -18.31 -16.55
N ILE A 139 -6.62 -18.36 -15.67
CA ILE A 139 -5.33 -18.99 -15.96
C ILE A 139 -5.39 -20.41 -15.41
N SER A 140 -5.16 -21.38 -16.30
CA SER A 140 -5.04 -22.78 -15.89
C SER A 140 -3.64 -23.04 -15.37
N LEU A 141 -3.52 -23.30 -14.06
CA LEU A 141 -2.28 -23.66 -13.38
C LEU A 141 -2.40 -25.06 -12.81
N THR A 142 -1.30 -25.81 -12.83
CA THR A 142 -1.18 -27.02 -12.01
C THR A 142 -1.20 -26.65 -10.53
N LYS A 143 -1.45 -27.61 -9.65
CA LYS A 143 -1.44 -27.37 -8.20
C LYS A 143 -0.13 -26.74 -7.73
N THR A 144 0.99 -27.29 -8.16
CA THR A 144 2.33 -26.79 -7.80
C THR A 144 2.58 -25.37 -8.33
N GLU A 145 2.18 -25.06 -9.56
CA GLU A 145 2.31 -23.70 -10.12
C GLU A 145 1.42 -22.70 -9.36
N PHE A 146 0.22 -23.12 -8.98
CA PHE A 146 -0.67 -22.29 -8.17
C PHE A 146 -0.08 -22.00 -6.79
N GLU A 147 0.41 -23.01 -6.08
CA GLU A 147 1.06 -22.86 -4.77
C GLU A 147 2.33 -22.01 -4.87
N LEU A 148 3.16 -22.21 -5.91
CA LEU A 148 4.35 -21.42 -6.16
C LEU A 148 4.00 -19.93 -6.42
N LEU A 149 2.98 -19.67 -7.22
CA LEU A 149 2.48 -18.32 -7.44
C LEU A 149 2.05 -17.68 -6.11
N GLY A 150 1.36 -18.42 -5.25
CA GLY A 150 0.97 -17.96 -3.92
C GLY A 150 2.16 -17.55 -3.05
N VAL A 151 3.26 -18.31 -3.08
CA VAL A 151 4.50 -17.96 -2.36
C VAL A 151 5.08 -16.64 -2.86
N PHE A 152 5.07 -16.40 -4.17
CA PHE A 152 5.54 -15.13 -4.74
C PHE A 152 4.61 -13.97 -4.42
N LEU A 153 3.30 -14.18 -4.43
CA LEU A 153 2.31 -13.15 -4.10
C LEU A 153 2.36 -12.74 -2.61
N ASP A 154 2.65 -13.68 -1.72
CA ASP A 154 2.83 -13.39 -0.28
C ASP A 154 4.10 -12.59 0.02
N SER A 155 5.10 -12.68 -0.87
CA SER A 155 6.38 -12.00 -0.70
C SER A 155 6.94 -11.52 -2.04
N PRO A 156 6.26 -10.58 -2.72
CA PRO A 156 6.52 -10.23 -4.13
C PRO A 156 7.90 -9.61 -4.38
N ARG A 157 8.59 -9.19 -3.32
CA ARG A 157 9.90 -8.53 -3.42
C ARG A 157 11.03 -9.36 -2.85
N ARG A 158 10.73 -10.58 -2.38
CA ARG A 158 11.74 -11.50 -1.87
C ARG A 158 12.35 -12.27 -3.03
N VAL A 159 13.67 -12.34 -3.04
CA VAL A 159 14.41 -13.28 -3.90
C VAL A 159 14.44 -14.65 -3.21
N TRP A 160 13.96 -15.66 -3.91
CA TRP A 160 13.88 -17.02 -3.41
C TRP A 160 14.94 -17.89 -4.08
N THR A 161 15.61 -18.71 -3.28
CA THR A 161 16.46 -19.78 -3.85
C THR A 161 15.60 -21.00 -4.21
N ARG A 162 16.11 -21.85 -5.11
CA ARG A 162 15.43 -23.08 -5.50
C ARG A 162 15.13 -23.98 -4.29
N ASP A 163 16.09 -24.12 -3.38
CA ASP A 163 15.96 -24.97 -2.19
C ASP A 163 14.88 -24.46 -1.23
N GLN A 164 14.80 -23.14 -1.06
CA GLN A 164 13.73 -22.51 -0.26
C GLN A 164 12.35 -22.79 -0.86
N LEU A 165 12.19 -22.65 -2.17
CA LEU A 165 10.92 -22.92 -2.85
C LEU A 165 10.53 -24.39 -2.76
N THR A 166 11.49 -25.30 -2.92
CA THR A 166 11.24 -26.75 -2.82
C THR A 166 10.78 -27.17 -1.42
N THR A 167 11.22 -26.46 -0.38
CA THR A 167 10.82 -26.76 1.01
C THR A 167 9.41 -26.25 1.33
N MET A 168 8.89 -25.25 0.58
CA MET A 168 7.58 -24.63 0.83
C MET A 168 6.44 -25.27 0.01
N LEU A 169 6.73 -26.06 -1.00
CA LEU A 169 5.78 -26.80 -1.87
C LEU A 169 5.60 -28.23 -1.41
#